data_605665022d5550d93b5d6f43af83edb4
#
_entry.id   605665022d5550d93b5d6f43af83edb4
#
_cell.length_a   1.000
_cell.length_b   1.000
_cell.length_c   1.000
_cell.angle_alpha   90.00
_cell.angle_beta   90.00
_cell.angle_gamma   90.00
#
_symmetry.space_group_name_H-M   'P 1'
#
loop_
_entity.id
_entity.type
_entity.pdbx_description
1 polymer ?
#
loop_
_entity_poly.entity_id
_entity_poly.type
_entity_poly.pdbx_seq_one_letter_code
_entity_poly.pdbx_strand_id
1 'polypeptide(L)'
;MSHFFSRRRVLALSVLIAVPPGVYAETASAGEEPAGPPKPVFLPLGEFTVNLHDKDAQFGFIVVGVTLEVVPESANALRDVMPRMKEALIRRLMAMADRGTLAPGETDPVVLKASLADALQKINPDGIRDVLITRLLYG
;
A
#
# COMPACT_ATOMS: atom_id res chain seq x y z
N MET A 1 55.31 -48.90 27.21
CA MET A 1 56.42 -48.30 27.98
C MET A 1 56.03 -46.91 28.34
N SER A 2 55.66 -46.81 29.59
CA SER A 2 56.22 -45.94 30.64
C SER A 2 55.99 -44.43 30.44
N HIS A 3 55.10 -43.95 31.28
CA HIS A 3 55.33 -42.97 32.31
C HIS A 3 55.45 -41.52 31.81
N PHE A 4 54.75 -40.57 32.38
CA PHE A 4 54.83 -40.04 33.70
C PHE A 4 53.61 -39.16 34.07
N PHE A 5 53.17 -39.45 35.29
CA PHE A 5 52.29 -38.55 36.06
C PHE A 5 52.92 -37.22 36.34
N SER A 6 52.17 -36.15 36.27
CA SER A 6 52.42 -34.99 37.09
C SER A 6 51.13 -34.26 37.46
N ARG A 7 50.77 -34.49 38.69
CA ARG A 7 49.77 -33.71 39.41
C ARG A 7 50.36 -32.33 39.69
N ARG A 8 49.73 -31.29 39.22
CA ARG A 8 49.88 -29.97 39.85
C ARG A 8 48.54 -29.42 40.21
N ARG A 9 48.29 -29.45 41.53
CA ARG A 9 47.25 -28.69 42.19
C ARG A 9 47.57 -27.22 41.98
N VAL A 10 46.66 -26.46 41.45
CA VAL A 10 46.67 -25.00 41.52
C VAL A 10 45.40 -24.57 42.23
N LEU A 11 45.67 -23.90 43.33
CA LEU A 11 44.71 -23.38 44.29
C LEU A 11 43.67 -22.47 43.60
N ALA A 12 42.44 -22.68 44.05
CA ALA A 12 41.37 -21.70 43.83
C ALA A 12 41.69 -20.37 44.51
N LEU A 13 41.84 -19.34 43.77
CA LEU A 13 41.75 -17.98 44.27
C LEU A 13 40.37 -17.44 43.93
N SER A 14 39.48 -17.54 44.90
CA SER A 14 38.18 -16.92 44.86
C SER A 14 38.36 -15.40 44.95
N VAL A 15 38.31 -14.71 43.83
CA VAL A 15 38.14 -13.26 43.84
C VAL A 15 36.65 -12.97 43.91
N LEU A 16 36.20 -12.64 45.08
CA LEU A 16 34.88 -12.12 45.34
C LEU A 16 34.86 -10.66 44.83
N ILE A 17 34.42 -10.47 43.61
CA ILE A 17 34.16 -9.13 43.11
C ILE A 17 32.75 -8.76 43.58
N ALA A 18 32.70 -7.89 44.60
CA ALA A 18 31.49 -7.24 45.00
C ALA A 18 31.03 -6.30 43.84
N VAL A 19 29.97 -6.71 43.15
CA VAL A 19 29.28 -5.86 42.19
C VAL A 19 28.42 -4.88 42.99
N PRO A 20 28.59 -3.56 42.85
CA PRO A 20 27.71 -2.62 43.52
C PRO A 20 26.29 -2.72 42.92
N PRO A 21 25.24 -2.69 43.74
CA PRO A 21 23.87 -2.65 43.25
C PRO A 21 23.59 -1.25 42.72
N GLY A 22 23.36 -1.13 41.44
CA GLY A 22 22.85 0.13 40.89
C GLY A 22 23.49 0.57 39.58
N VAL A 23 23.32 -0.15 38.53
CA VAL A 23 23.00 0.40 37.20
C VAL A 23 22.30 -0.73 36.47
N TYR A 24 21.02 -0.86 36.69
CA TYR A 24 20.18 -1.43 35.65
C TYR A 24 20.12 -0.41 34.55
N ALA A 25 21.10 -0.39 33.68
CA ALA A 25 20.89 0.11 32.35
C ALA A 25 19.84 -0.81 31.75
N GLU A 26 18.59 -0.44 31.91
CA GLU A 26 17.49 -0.88 31.11
C GLU A 26 17.85 -0.48 29.67
N THR A 27 18.66 -1.31 29.03
CA THR A 27 18.60 -1.36 27.59
C THR A 27 17.19 -1.82 27.33
N ALA A 28 16.29 -0.84 27.19
CA ALA A 28 15.09 -1.03 26.44
C ALA A 28 15.58 -1.55 25.09
N SER A 29 15.69 -2.86 24.98
CA SER A 29 15.59 -3.54 23.72
C SER A 29 14.27 -3.03 23.19
N ALA A 30 14.32 -2.04 22.31
CA ALA A 30 13.21 -1.73 21.45
C ALA A 30 12.92 -3.06 20.77
N GLY A 31 11.94 -3.79 21.30
CA GLY A 31 11.51 -5.02 20.70
C GLY A 31 11.21 -4.68 19.26
N GLU A 32 11.98 -5.22 18.34
CA GLU A 32 11.55 -5.35 16.98
C GLU A 32 10.24 -6.12 17.10
N GLU A 33 9.12 -5.39 17.06
CA GLU A 33 7.84 -6.00 16.83
C GLU A 33 8.05 -6.86 15.59
N PRO A 34 7.70 -8.15 15.60
CA PRO A 34 7.78 -8.95 14.41
C PRO A 34 7.06 -8.17 13.35
N ALA A 35 7.77 -7.82 12.27
CA ALA A 35 7.25 -7.00 11.19
C ALA A 35 5.96 -7.65 10.73
N GLY A 36 4.81 -7.06 11.15
CA GLY A 36 3.50 -7.42 10.65
C GLY A 36 3.51 -7.26 9.13
N PRO A 37 2.48 -7.76 8.42
CA PRO A 37 2.39 -7.55 6.99
C PRO A 37 2.58 -6.06 6.70
N PRO A 38 3.34 -5.69 5.66
CA PRO A 38 3.65 -4.30 5.36
C PRO A 38 2.36 -3.50 5.28
N LYS A 39 2.31 -2.36 6.00
CA LYS A 39 1.13 -1.50 6.02
C LYS A 39 0.79 -1.08 4.59
N PRO A 40 -0.49 -1.10 4.20
CA PRO A 40 -0.87 -0.65 2.88
C PRO A 40 -0.53 0.83 2.70
N VAL A 41 -0.03 1.17 1.52
CA VAL A 41 0.20 2.55 1.12
C VAL A 41 -0.93 2.96 0.19
N PHE A 42 -1.55 4.10 0.48
CA PHE A 42 -2.62 4.64 -0.35
C PHE A 42 -2.11 5.82 -1.15
N LEU A 43 -2.37 5.80 -2.46
CA LEU A 43 -1.99 6.83 -3.40
C LEU A 43 -3.26 7.45 -4.02
N PRO A 44 -3.66 8.65 -3.59
CA PRO A 44 -4.84 9.29 -4.16
C PRO A 44 -4.55 9.77 -5.58
N LEU A 45 -5.38 9.37 -6.52
CA LEU A 45 -5.33 9.87 -7.91
C LEU A 45 -6.15 11.15 -8.08
N GLY A 46 -7.11 11.40 -7.20
CA GLY A 46 -7.97 12.57 -7.22
C GLY A 46 -9.38 12.28 -7.71
N GLU A 47 -10.08 13.33 -8.06
CA GLU A 47 -11.48 13.29 -8.54
C GLU A 47 -11.51 13.57 -10.04
N PHE A 48 -12.36 12.84 -10.75
CA PHE A 48 -12.55 12.93 -12.18
C PHE A 48 -14.01 13.28 -12.47
N THR A 49 -14.24 14.38 -13.16
CA THR A 49 -15.58 14.79 -13.60
C THR A 49 -15.74 14.44 -15.06
N VAL A 50 -16.79 13.71 -15.38
CA VAL A 50 -17.13 13.28 -16.73
C VAL A 50 -18.55 13.71 -17.05
N ASN A 51 -18.73 14.37 -18.18
CA ASN A 51 -20.05 14.75 -18.66
C ASN A 51 -20.81 13.52 -19.17
N LEU A 52 -22.06 13.42 -18.80
CA LEU A 52 -22.97 12.38 -19.24
C LEU A 52 -23.91 12.96 -20.30
N HIS A 53 -24.07 12.23 -21.39
CA HIS A 53 -25.06 12.56 -22.42
C HIS A 53 -26.27 11.65 -22.19
N ASP A 54 -27.36 12.23 -21.71
CA ASP A 54 -28.62 11.51 -21.65
C ASP A 54 -29.35 11.58 -22.99
N LYS A 55 -30.13 10.54 -23.30
CA LYS A 55 -30.94 10.45 -24.50
C LYS A 55 -32.02 11.55 -24.59
N ASP A 56 -32.36 12.13 -23.44
CA ASP A 56 -33.35 13.21 -23.29
C ASP A 56 -32.75 14.61 -23.31
N ALA A 57 -31.50 14.77 -23.79
CA ALA A 57 -30.78 16.05 -23.90
C ALA A 57 -30.57 16.81 -22.58
N GLN A 58 -30.68 16.15 -21.45
CA GLN A 58 -30.25 16.68 -20.15
C GLN A 58 -28.77 16.44 -20.00
N PHE A 59 -28.01 17.51 -19.80
CA PHE A 59 -26.60 17.44 -19.52
C PHE A 59 -26.43 17.14 -18.02
N GLY A 60 -25.90 15.99 -17.74
CA GLY A 60 -25.49 15.59 -16.39
C GLY A 60 -23.98 15.40 -16.33
N PHE A 61 -23.47 15.19 -15.13
CA PHE A 61 -22.09 14.79 -14.92
C PHE A 61 -21.99 13.77 -13.81
N ILE A 62 -20.89 13.02 -13.81
CA ILE A 62 -20.51 12.15 -12.71
C ILE A 62 -19.13 12.57 -12.20
N VAL A 63 -18.98 12.60 -10.88
CA VAL A 63 -17.69 12.78 -10.20
C VAL A 63 -17.27 11.45 -9.61
N VAL A 64 -16.11 10.98 -10.00
CA VAL A 64 -15.53 9.72 -9.53
C VAL A 64 -14.21 10.03 -8.81
N GLY A 65 -14.17 9.77 -7.50
CA GLY A 65 -12.95 9.85 -6.70
C GLY A 65 -12.23 8.49 -6.69
N VAL A 66 -10.94 8.49 -6.94
CA VAL A 66 -10.14 7.25 -7.03
C VAL A 66 -8.88 7.35 -6.18
N THR A 67 -8.65 6.31 -5.39
CA THR A 67 -7.42 6.10 -4.61
C THR A 67 -6.91 4.70 -4.89
N LEU A 68 -5.62 4.55 -5.01
CA LEU A 68 -4.97 3.24 -5.18
C LEU A 68 -4.45 2.72 -3.86
N GLU A 69 -4.66 1.44 -3.60
CA GLU A 69 -3.84 0.69 -2.66
C GLU A 69 -2.65 0.12 -3.44
N VAL A 70 -1.44 0.45 -2.99
CA VAL A 70 -0.22 0.11 -3.72
C VAL A 70 0.75 -0.67 -2.85
N VAL A 71 1.58 -1.46 -3.50
CA VAL A 71 2.74 -2.11 -2.87
C VAL A 71 3.70 -1.02 -2.42
N PRO A 72 4.17 -0.99 -1.15
CA PRO A 72 5.03 0.07 -0.65
C PRO A 72 6.27 0.34 -1.49
N GLU A 73 6.90 -0.71 -1.99
CA GLU A 73 8.11 -0.64 -2.82
C GLU A 73 7.84 0.01 -4.18
N SER A 74 6.60 -0.04 -4.66
CA SER A 74 6.18 0.52 -5.95
C SER A 74 5.68 1.96 -5.86
N ALA A 75 5.48 2.50 -4.65
CA ALA A 75 4.82 3.79 -4.45
C ALA A 75 5.53 4.94 -5.18
N ASN A 76 6.86 4.98 -5.18
CA ASN A 76 7.61 6.04 -5.88
C ASN A 76 7.50 5.90 -7.39
N ALA A 77 7.69 4.70 -7.94
CA ALA A 77 7.54 4.45 -9.37
C ALA A 77 6.12 4.79 -9.88
N LEU A 78 5.09 4.52 -9.07
CA LEU A 78 3.71 4.87 -9.39
C LEU A 78 3.46 6.37 -9.36
N ARG A 79 4.11 7.12 -8.45
CA ARG A 79 4.03 8.59 -8.45
C ARG A 79 4.62 9.18 -9.72
N ASP A 80 5.70 8.64 -10.23
CA ASP A 80 6.35 9.11 -11.46
C ASP A 80 5.45 8.92 -12.69
N VAL A 81 4.63 7.86 -12.71
CA VAL A 81 3.69 7.59 -13.81
C VAL A 81 2.26 8.07 -13.53
N MET A 82 2.04 8.80 -12.45
CA MET A 82 0.71 9.29 -12.06
C MET A 82 -0.01 10.06 -13.18
N PRO A 83 0.64 10.93 -13.96
CA PRO A 83 -0.04 11.61 -15.07
C PRO A 83 -0.60 10.64 -16.11
N ARG A 84 0.13 9.57 -16.44
CA ARG A 84 -0.35 8.53 -17.36
C ARG A 84 -1.52 7.74 -16.78
N MET A 85 -1.50 7.48 -15.48
CA MET A 85 -2.60 6.81 -14.81
C MET A 85 -3.87 7.65 -14.83
N LYS A 86 -3.75 8.94 -14.53
CA LYS A 86 -4.89 9.89 -14.60
C LYS A 86 -5.46 9.97 -16.02
N GLU A 87 -4.61 10.07 -17.03
CA GLU A 87 -5.04 10.06 -18.42
C GLU A 87 -5.78 8.78 -18.80
N ALA A 88 -5.26 7.62 -18.39
CA ALA A 88 -5.89 6.34 -18.64
C ALA A 88 -7.27 6.23 -17.96
N LEU A 89 -7.40 6.75 -16.74
CA LEU A 89 -8.69 6.79 -16.04
C LEU A 89 -9.70 7.68 -16.74
N ILE A 90 -9.32 8.91 -17.11
CA ILE A 90 -10.20 9.83 -17.83
C ILE A 90 -10.68 9.18 -19.13
N ARG A 91 -9.77 8.61 -19.91
CA ARG A 91 -10.09 7.94 -21.17
C ARG A 91 -11.05 6.77 -20.97
N ARG A 92 -10.85 5.98 -19.92
CA ARG A 92 -11.72 4.86 -19.59
C ARG A 92 -13.12 5.33 -19.15
N LEU A 93 -13.17 6.35 -18.30
CA LEU A 93 -14.44 6.92 -17.82
C LEU A 93 -15.24 7.55 -18.98
N MET A 94 -14.58 8.28 -19.87
CA MET A 94 -15.24 8.82 -21.07
C MET A 94 -15.82 7.72 -21.96
N ALA A 95 -15.06 6.66 -22.20
CA ALA A 95 -15.54 5.51 -22.97
C ALA A 95 -16.71 4.79 -22.30
N MET A 96 -16.79 4.77 -20.98
CA MET A 96 -17.92 4.23 -20.24
C MET A 96 -19.13 5.17 -20.31
N ALA A 97 -18.91 6.49 -20.24
CA ALA A 97 -19.97 7.49 -20.41
C ALA A 97 -20.61 7.40 -21.79
N ASP A 98 -19.80 7.30 -22.85
CA ASP A 98 -20.28 7.16 -24.24
C ASP A 98 -21.14 5.90 -24.44
N ARG A 99 -20.88 4.85 -23.69
CA ARG A 99 -21.68 3.62 -23.69
C ARG A 99 -22.93 3.68 -22.79
N GLY A 100 -23.14 4.78 -22.07
CA GLY A 100 -24.25 4.94 -21.14
C GLY A 100 -24.12 4.15 -19.83
N THR A 101 -22.95 3.50 -19.57
CA THR A 101 -22.74 2.68 -18.38
C THR A 101 -22.43 3.47 -17.11
N LEU A 102 -22.33 4.79 -17.22
CA LEU A 102 -22.16 5.71 -16.08
C LEU A 102 -23.41 6.55 -15.80
N ALA A 103 -24.53 6.29 -16.47
CA ALA A 103 -25.77 7.00 -16.20
C ALA A 103 -26.31 6.71 -14.79
N PRO A 104 -27.04 7.64 -14.18
CA PRO A 104 -27.70 7.40 -12.89
C PRO A 104 -28.60 6.15 -12.96
N GLY A 105 -28.43 5.24 -11.99
CA GLY A 105 -29.17 3.97 -11.95
C GLY A 105 -28.60 2.85 -12.81
N GLU A 106 -27.70 3.15 -13.76
CA GLU A 106 -27.06 2.16 -14.63
C GLU A 106 -25.62 1.82 -14.18
N THR A 107 -25.05 2.61 -13.29
CA THR A 107 -23.67 2.42 -12.83
C THR A 107 -23.60 1.31 -11.80
N ASP A 108 -22.94 0.22 -12.16
CA ASP A 108 -22.53 -0.81 -11.21
C ASP A 108 -21.13 -0.48 -10.66
N PRO A 109 -21.00 -0.20 -9.35
CA PRO A 109 -19.70 0.13 -8.73
C PRO A 109 -18.67 -0.98 -8.88
N VAL A 110 -19.06 -2.24 -8.92
CA VAL A 110 -18.16 -3.39 -9.07
C VAL A 110 -17.57 -3.41 -10.49
N VAL A 111 -18.42 -3.21 -11.50
CA VAL A 111 -18.02 -3.14 -12.91
C VAL A 111 -17.13 -1.91 -13.14
N LEU A 112 -17.50 -0.76 -12.57
CA LEU A 112 -16.69 0.44 -12.62
C LEU A 112 -15.30 0.21 -12.04
N LYS A 113 -15.21 -0.31 -10.82
CA LYS A 113 -13.94 -0.64 -10.17
C LYS A 113 -13.09 -1.57 -11.03
N ALA A 114 -13.66 -2.66 -11.53
CA ALA A 114 -12.96 -3.62 -12.37
C ALA A 114 -12.44 -2.98 -13.67
N SER A 115 -13.23 -2.10 -14.29
CA SER A 115 -12.85 -1.39 -15.50
C SER A 115 -11.69 -0.41 -15.29
N LEU A 116 -11.70 0.31 -14.16
CA LEU A 116 -10.62 1.22 -13.79
C LEU A 116 -9.34 0.44 -13.43
N ALA A 117 -9.47 -0.66 -12.69
CA ALA A 117 -8.36 -1.53 -12.36
C ALA A 117 -7.68 -2.10 -13.61
N ASP A 118 -8.44 -2.57 -14.60
CA ASP A 118 -7.92 -3.05 -15.88
C ASP A 118 -7.10 -1.98 -16.61
N ALA A 119 -7.60 -0.75 -16.65
CA ALA A 119 -6.90 0.36 -17.31
C ALA A 119 -5.57 0.71 -16.62
N LEU A 120 -5.52 0.66 -15.29
CA LEU A 120 -4.35 1.01 -14.50
C LEU A 120 -3.32 -0.12 -14.45
N GLN A 121 -3.74 -1.36 -14.36
CA GLN A 121 -2.86 -2.53 -14.36
C GLN A 121 -2.08 -2.69 -15.66
N LYS A 122 -2.59 -2.18 -16.78
CA LYS A 122 -1.83 -2.12 -18.04
C LYS A 122 -0.62 -1.19 -17.97
N ILE A 123 -0.64 -0.20 -17.08
CA ILE A 123 0.48 0.73 -16.87
C ILE A 123 1.49 0.15 -15.87
N ASN A 124 0.99 -0.43 -14.78
CA ASN A 124 1.83 -1.08 -13.77
C ASN A 124 1.12 -2.31 -13.20
N PRO A 125 1.40 -3.51 -13.73
CA PRO A 125 0.68 -4.73 -13.34
C PRO A 125 0.99 -5.20 -11.91
N ASP A 126 2.18 -4.89 -11.37
CA ASP A 126 2.66 -5.49 -10.13
C ASP A 126 2.55 -4.55 -8.92
N GLY A 127 2.45 -3.26 -9.14
CA GLY A 127 2.50 -2.24 -8.09
C GLY A 127 1.14 -1.90 -7.47
N ILE A 128 0.06 -2.17 -8.16
CA ILE A 128 -1.31 -1.80 -7.75
C ILE A 128 -1.99 -3.04 -7.16
N ARG A 129 -2.34 -2.96 -5.87
CA ARG A 129 -3.07 -4.03 -5.18
C ARG A 129 -4.57 -3.94 -5.39
N ASP A 130 -5.09 -2.74 -5.23
CA ASP A 130 -6.53 -2.48 -5.36
C ASP A 130 -6.81 -1.06 -5.84
N VAL A 131 -7.98 -0.87 -6.41
CA VAL A 131 -8.52 0.43 -6.82
C VAL A 131 -9.73 0.72 -5.96
N LEU A 132 -9.68 1.82 -5.22
CA LEU A 132 -10.74 2.26 -4.32
C LEU A 132 -11.50 3.41 -4.96
N ILE A 133 -12.81 3.26 -5.08
CA ILE A 133 -13.71 4.36 -5.45
C ILE A 133 -14.10 5.06 -4.15
N THR A 134 -13.57 6.24 -3.94
CA THR A 134 -13.78 7.02 -2.71
C THR A 134 -14.95 7.99 -2.80
N ARG A 135 -15.38 8.29 -4.01
CA ARG A 135 -16.53 9.15 -4.29
C ARG A 135 -17.24 8.73 -5.56
N LEU A 136 -18.54 8.77 -5.54
CA LEU A 136 -19.41 8.63 -6.70
C LEU A 136 -20.58 9.59 -6.51
N LEU A 137 -20.63 10.64 -7.31
CA LEU A 137 -21.61 11.70 -7.20
C LEU A 137 -22.14 12.07 -8.59
N TYR A 138 -23.44 12.24 -8.68
CA TYR A 138 -24.12 12.75 -9.88
C TYR A 138 -24.62 14.18 -9.67
N GLY A 139 -24.57 14.98 -10.70
CA GLY A 139 -25.09 16.35 -10.71
C GLY A 139 -25.62 16.77 -12.07
#